data_3b65f5e3a9ce70f9614c9fab3f2c86ad
#
_entry.id   3b65f5e3a9ce70f9614c9fab3f2c86ad
#
_cell.length_a   1.000
_cell.length_b   1.000
_cell.length_c   1.000
_cell.angle_alpha   90.00
_cell.angle_beta   90.00
_cell.angle_gamma   90.00
#
_symmetry.space_group_name_H-M   'P 1'
#
loop_
_entity.id
_entity.type
_entity.pdbx_description
1 polymer ?
#
loop_
_entity_poly.entity_id
_entity_poly.type
_entity_poly.pdbx_seq_one_letter_code
_entity_poly.pdbx_strand_id
1 'polypeptide(L)'
;MQYGEIITAKITDENATHYFVQKNGQTFALAKDQTDGEHYQLEEEIEGLIYEDMDHRPVIQINLPDIRPGFFGWGTITQVRKDLGVFVDIGLYNKDIVVSLDDLPDDRSHWPQKADCLYLTIMVDQKNRFWGQIANYEEIAKLFKPAPQRLMNQDVEARIFQLKLAGAQLITKEGYRAFVHESEWILPPRLGQKVQARVTKVHPDGSLNLSLKPRAHEAIEDDATMLLRLLDKSPNHFLPLHDKSDPEVIKSYLGISKGQFKRAVGSLLKDKKIRQEKEKGLYLIDKDDLSETR
;
A
#
# COMPACT_ATOMS: atom_id res chain seq x y z
N MET A 1 -26.46 21.01 -17.08
CA MET A 1 -25.23 20.90 -16.25
C MET A 1 -25.09 19.47 -15.80
N GLN A 2 -23.90 18.93 -15.93
CA GLN A 2 -23.58 17.57 -15.49
C GLN A 2 -22.65 17.67 -14.29
N TYR A 3 -22.83 16.84 -13.28
CA TYR A 3 -21.84 16.75 -12.20
C TYR A 3 -20.48 16.33 -12.76
N GLY A 4 -19.41 16.85 -12.15
CA GLY A 4 -18.06 16.70 -12.65
C GLY A 4 -17.58 17.84 -13.57
N GLU A 5 -18.46 18.77 -13.93
CA GLU A 5 -18.09 20.00 -14.65
C GLU A 5 -17.57 21.06 -13.69
N ILE A 6 -16.61 21.85 -14.17
CA ILE A 6 -16.20 23.09 -13.50
C ILE A 6 -17.04 24.21 -14.05
N ILE A 7 -17.74 24.93 -13.19
CA ILE A 7 -18.64 26.02 -13.56
C ILE A 7 -18.30 27.32 -12.85
N THR A 8 -18.62 28.44 -13.49
CA THR A 8 -18.68 29.75 -12.82
C THR A 8 -20.10 29.98 -12.36
N ALA A 9 -20.32 30.31 -11.08
CA ALA A 9 -21.62 30.55 -10.47
C ALA A 9 -21.56 31.75 -9.53
N LYS A 10 -22.72 32.40 -9.29
CA LYS A 10 -22.82 33.59 -8.43
C LYS A 10 -23.24 33.23 -7.02
N ILE A 11 -22.65 33.88 -6.03
CA ILE A 11 -23.12 33.82 -4.65
C ILE A 11 -24.39 34.58 -4.50
N THR A 12 -25.45 33.89 -4.06
CA THR A 12 -26.79 34.47 -3.93
C THR A 12 -27.25 34.60 -2.49
N ASP A 13 -26.69 33.80 -1.59
CA ASP A 13 -27.04 33.77 -0.17
C ASP A 13 -25.92 33.17 0.66
N GLU A 14 -25.96 33.37 1.99
CA GLU A 14 -25.06 32.72 2.93
C GLU A 14 -25.75 32.45 4.27
N ASN A 15 -25.18 31.46 5.00
CA ASN A 15 -25.50 31.19 6.39
C ASN A 15 -24.21 31.07 7.23
N ALA A 16 -24.31 30.60 8.47
CA ALA A 16 -23.15 30.47 9.35
C ALA A 16 -22.05 29.53 8.81
N THR A 17 -22.40 28.52 7.99
CA THR A 17 -21.51 27.44 7.57
C THR A 17 -21.30 27.33 6.06
N HIS A 18 -22.17 27.91 5.24
CA HIS A 18 -22.13 27.78 3.79
C HIS A 18 -22.41 29.10 3.08
N TYR A 19 -21.83 29.26 1.90
CA TYR A 19 -22.33 30.13 0.84
C TYR A 19 -23.24 29.30 -0.08
N PHE A 20 -24.27 29.94 -0.62
CA PHE A 20 -25.12 29.34 -1.63
C PHE A 20 -24.90 30.05 -2.96
N VAL A 21 -24.52 29.27 -3.96
CA VAL A 21 -24.19 29.76 -5.28
C VAL A 21 -25.20 29.27 -6.29
N GLN A 22 -25.51 30.08 -7.28
CA GLN A 22 -26.57 29.78 -8.25
C GLN A 22 -26.07 29.89 -9.67
N LYS A 23 -26.45 28.92 -10.51
CA LYS A 23 -26.28 28.94 -11.95
C LYS A 23 -27.46 28.28 -12.63
N ASN A 24 -28.08 28.95 -13.65
CA ASN A 24 -29.19 28.44 -14.44
C ASN A 24 -30.35 27.88 -13.60
N GLY A 25 -30.68 28.54 -12.49
CA GLY A 25 -31.75 28.12 -11.58
C GLY A 25 -31.41 26.95 -10.64
N GLN A 26 -30.18 26.42 -10.67
CA GLN A 26 -29.73 25.44 -9.71
C GLN A 26 -28.84 26.09 -8.63
N THR A 27 -29.05 25.68 -7.38
CA THR A 27 -28.30 26.16 -6.22
C THR A 27 -27.34 25.08 -5.74
N PHE A 28 -26.13 25.47 -5.44
CA PHE A 28 -25.06 24.61 -4.90
C PHE A 28 -24.58 25.20 -3.58
N ALA A 29 -24.25 24.36 -2.62
CA ALA A 29 -23.64 24.77 -1.36
C ALA A 29 -22.11 24.75 -1.48
N LEU A 30 -21.45 25.85 -1.04
CA LEU A 30 -20.02 25.92 -0.81
C LEU A 30 -19.78 25.99 0.70
N ALA A 31 -19.16 24.99 1.28
CA ALA A 31 -18.84 25.01 2.70
C ALA A 31 -17.74 26.09 3.00
N LYS A 32 -17.96 26.91 4.03
CA LYS A 32 -17.05 28.01 4.38
C LYS A 32 -15.68 27.53 4.87
N ASP A 33 -15.59 26.31 5.40
CA ASP A 33 -14.31 25.67 5.75
C ASP A 33 -13.46 25.22 4.54
N GLN A 34 -14.06 25.25 3.32
CA GLN A 34 -13.37 24.95 2.06
C GLN A 34 -12.82 26.20 1.37
N THR A 35 -12.94 27.38 1.98
CA THR A 35 -12.52 28.66 1.35
C THR A 35 -11.13 29.12 1.79
N ASP A 36 -10.39 28.32 2.56
CA ASP A 36 -9.08 28.68 3.13
C ASP A 36 -9.09 30.03 3.89
N GLY A 37 -10.26 30.39 4.44
CA GLY A 37 -10.46 31.64 5.17
C GLY A 37 -10.81 32.85 4.28
N GLU A 38 -10.97 32.67 2.98
CA GLU A 38 -11.49 33.70 2.09
C GLU A 38 -12.97 33.98 2.37
N HIS A 39 -13.34 35.26 2.30
CA HIS A 39 -14.71 35.73 2.47
C HIS A 39 -15.23 36.28 1.13
N TYR A 40 -16.33 35.70 0.70
CA TYR A 40 -16.99 36.10 -0.53
C TYR A 40 -18.22 36.99 -0.24
N GLN A 41 -18.51 37.88 -1.17
CA GLN A 41 -19.67 38.79 -1.10
C GLN A 41 -20.82 38.27 -1.96
N LEU A 42 -22.04 38.75 -1.67
CA LEU A 42 -23.18 38.50 -2.54
C LEU A 42 -22.90 39.05 -3.94
N GLU A 43 -23.40 38.39 -4.97
CA GLU A 43 -23.19 38.67 -6.40
C GLU A 43 -21.79 38.40 -6.92
N GLU A 44 -20.86 37.99 -6.07
CA GLU A 44 -19.53 37.59 -6.50
C GLU A 44 -19.58 36.28 -7.28
N GLU A 45 -18.76 36.18 -8.34
CA GLU A 45 -18.62 34.96 -9.14
C GLU A 45 -17.50 34.09 -8.64
N ILE A 46 -17.76 32.82 -8.44
CA ILE A 46 -16.77 31.79 -8.11
C ILE A 46 -16.75 30.68 -9.15
N GLU A 47 -15.60 30.07 -9.32
CA GLU A 47 -15.43 28.90 -10.18
C GLU A 47 -15.15 27.67 -9.34
N GLY A 48 -15.81 26.53 -9.65
CA GLY A 48 -15.61 25.32 -8.91
C GLY A 48 -16.22 24.08 -9.57
N LEU A 49 -15.79 22.94 -9.07
CA LEU A 49 -16.27 21.60 -9.45
C LEU A 49 -17.61 21.34 -8.77
N ILE A 50 -18.63 20.97 -9.55
CA ILE A 50 -19.94 20.62 -9.00
C ILE A 50 -20.15 19.11 -8.91
N TYR A 51 -20.73 18.68 -7.79
CA TYR A 51 -21.11 17.29 -7.57
C TYR A 51 -22.20 17.16 -6.50
N GLU A 52 -22.64 15.93 -6.26
CA GLU A 52 -23.52 15.59 -5.14
C GLU A 52 -22.70 14.96 -4.01
N ASP A 53 -22.80 15.50 -2.81
CA ASP A 53 -22.10 14.99 -1.64
C ASP A 53 -22.73 13.67 -1.10
N MET A 54 -22.22 13.13 0.03
CA MET A 54 -22.74 11.91 0.64
C MET A 54 -24.17 12.07 1.21
N ASP A 55 -24.59 13.30 1.50
CA ASP A 55 -25.93 13.63 2.00
C ASP A 55 -26.91 13.97 0.86
N HIS A 56 -26.54 13.65 -0.39
CA HIS A 56 -27.31 13.95 -1.61
C HIS A 56 -27.56 15.44 -1.83
N ARG A 57 -26.68 16.33 -1.37
CA ARG A 57 -26.79 17.77 -1.60
C ARG A 57 -25.94 18.19 -2.78
N PRO A 58 -26.46 19.06 -3.68
CA PRO A 58 -25.65 19.70 -4.69
C PRO A 58 -24.60 20.61 -4.05
N VAL A 59 -23.33 20.38 -4.32
CA VAL A 59 -22.23 21.17 -3.78
C VAL A 59 -21.30 21.66 -4.89
N ILE A 60 -20.60 22.75 -4.61
CA ILE A 60 -19.52 23.25 -5.44
C ILE A 60 -18.24 23.34 -4.59
N GLN A 61 -17.14 22.87 -5.13
CA GLN A 61 -15.83 22.91 -4.49
C GLN A 61 -14.86 23.76 -5.31
N ILE A 62 -14.34 24.83 -4.71
CA ILE A 62 -13.42 25.77 -5.36
C ILE A 62 -11.98 25.28 -5.37
N ASN A 63 -11.54 24.59 -4.32
CA ASN A 63 -10.24 23.95 -4.25
C ASN A 63 -10.30 22.64 -5.05
N LEU A 64 -9.96 22.72 -6.34
CA LEU A 64 -10.10 21.59 -7.26
C LEU A 64 -9.19 20.44 -6.84
N PRO A 65 -9.73 19.21 -6.66
CA PRO A 65 -8.90 18.05 -6.41
C PRO A 65 -8.05 17.71 -7.65
N ASP A 66 -6.87 17.13 -7.43
CA ASP A 66 -6.01 16.63 -8.52
C ASP A 66 -6.75 15.59 -9.36
N ILE A 67 -7.56 14.75 -8.71
CA ILE A 67 -8.37 13.71 -9.35
C ILE A 67 -9.74 14.30 -9.71
N ARG A 68 -10.03 14.38 -10.99
CA ARG A 68 -11.29 14.85 -11.53
C ARG A 68 -11.51 14.28 -12.93
N PRO A 69 -12.68 14.42 -13.56
CA PRO A 69 -12.90 13.86 -14.88
C PRO A 69 -11.81 14.23 -15.89
N GLY A 70 -11.12 13.20 -16.44
CA GLY A 70 -10.01 13.35 -17.38
C GLY A 70 -8.63 13.59 -16.75
N PHE A 71 -8.54 13.75 -15.43
CA PHE A 71 -7.29 13.94 -14.70
C PHE A 71 -7.06 12.79 -13.72
N PHE A 72 -5.92 12.11 -13.87
CA PHE A 72 -5.55 10.98 -13.05
C PHE A 72 -4.70 11.40 -11.86
N GLY A 73 -4.89 10.73 -10.72
CA GLY A 73 -4.10 10.94 -9.50
C GLY A 73 -4.17 9.73 -8.55
N TRP A 74 -3.45 9.81 -7.44
CA TRP A 74 -3.43 8.78 -6.41
C TRP A 74 -4.51 9.05 -5.37
N GLY A 75 -5.58 8.24 -5.39
CA GLY A 75 -6.64 8.27 -4.36
C GLY A 75 -6.36 7.23 -3.27
N THR A 76 -6.73 7.55 -2.03
CA THR A 76 -6.49 6.70 -0.85
C THR A 76 -7.74 5.89 -0.50
N ILE A 77 -7.58 4.59 -0.30
CA ILE A 77 -8.68 3.71 0.12
C ILE A 77 -9.09 4.03 1.56
N THR A 78 -10.36 4.38 1.76
CA THR A 78 -10.96 4.66 3.07
C THR A 78 -11.71 3.46 3.61
N GLN A 79 -12.42 2.71 2.74
CA GLN A 79 -13.25 1.57 3.10
C GLN A 79 -13.27 0.51 1.99
N VAL A 80 -13.43 -0.75 2.40
CA VAL A 80 -13.61 -1.90 1.51
C VAL A 80 -14.96 -2.55 1.79
N ARG A 81 -15.79 -2.71 0.77
CA ARG A 81 -17.07 -3.41 0.85
C ARG A 81 -17.10 -4.54 -0.17
N LYS A 82 -17.27 -5.76 0.34
CA LYS A 82 -17.22 -7.00 -0.49
C LYS A 82 -18.36 -7.10 -1.53
N ASP A 83 -19.45 -6.39 -1.31
CA ASP A 83 -20.65 -6.37 -2.14
C ASP A 83 -20.66 -5.23 -3.17
N LEU A 84 -19.74 -4.26 -3.05
CA LEU A 84 -19.76 -3.04 -3.87
C LEU A 84 -18.41 -2.71 -4.52
N GLY A 85 -17.32 -2.89 -3.79
CA GLY A 85 -15.98 -2.51 -4.20
C GLY A 85 -15.23 -1.73 -3.12
N VAL A 86 -14.44 -0.75 -3.51
CA VAL A 86 -13.63 0.05 -2.57
C VAL A 86 -14.00 1.52 -2.66
N PHE A 87 -14.01 2.19 -1.50
CA PHE A 87 -14.23 3.62 -1.38
C PHE A 87 -12.88 4.33 -1.36
N VAL A 88 -12.80 5.42 -2.07
CA VAL A 88 -11.55 6.15 -2.32
C VAL A 88 -11.75 7.63 -2.02
N ASP A 89 -10.97 8.14 -1.09
CA ASP A 89 -10.79 9.57 -0.88
C ASP A 89 -9.90 10.13 -2.00
N ILE A 90 -10.41 11.12 -2.68
CA ILE A 90 -9.73 11.83 -3.78
C ILE A 90 -9.63 13.35 -3.54
N GLY A 91 -9.95 13.79 -2.32
CA GLY A 91 -9.96 15.20 -1.95
C GLY A 91 -11.27 15.93 -2.27
N LEU A 92 -12.37 15.21 -2.48
CA LEU A 92 -13.72 15.81 -2.55
C LEU A 92 -14.27 16.05 -1.13
N TYR A 93 -14.85 17.21 -0.93
CA TYR A 93 -15.49 17.54 0.35
C TYR A 93 -16.72 16.65 0.58
N ASN A 94 -16.79 16.01 1.75
CA ASN A 94 -17.88 15.11 2.15
C ASN A 94 -18.25 14.07 1.08
N LYS A 95 -17.24 13.51 0.36
CA LYS A 95 -17.52 12.48 -0.64
C LYS A 95 -16.32 11.59 -0.92
N ASP A 96 -16.47 10.29 -0.68
CA ASP A 96 -15.63 9.26 -1.26
C ASP A 96 -16.25 8.77 -2.58
N ILE A 97 -15.42 8.38 -3.53
CA ILE A 97 -15.87 7.73 -4.77
C ILE A 97 -15.72 6.22 -4.67
N VAL A 98 -16.52 5.50 -5.44
CA VAL A 98 -16.49 4.04 -5.47
C VAL A 98 -15.76 3.55 -6.71
N VAL A 99 -14.77 2.68 -6.53
CA VAL A 99 -14.26 1.79 -7.58
C VAL A 99 -15.06 0.50 -7.50
N SER A 100 -15.72 0.12 -8.61
CA SER A 100 -16.58 -1.06 -8.66
C SER A 100 -15.81 -2.33 -8.36
N LEU A 101 -16.49 -3.31 -7.76
CA LEU A 101 -15.92 -4.65 -7.59
C LEU A 101 -15.56 -5.30 -8.93
N ASP A 102 -16.23 -4.91 -10.03
CA ASP A 102 -15.96 -5.44 -11.38
C ASP A 102 -14.62 -4.95 -11.96
N ASP A 103 -14.07 -3.86 -11.41
CA ASP A 103 -12.76 -3.29 -11.79
C ASP A 103 -11.62 -3.78 -10.89
N LEU A 104 -11.93 -4.59 -9.88
CA LEU A 104 -10.96 -5.13 -8.93
C LEU A 104 -10.53 -6.56 -9.32
N PRO A 105 -9.40 -7.06 -8.80
CA PRO A 105 -8.97 -8.44 -9.05
C PRO A 105 -10.04 -9.46 -8.63
N ASP A 106 -10.19 -10.55 -9.40
CA ASP A 106 -11.13 -11.65 -9.09
C ASP A 106 -10.85 -12.27 -7.71
N ASP A 107 -9.57 -12.47 -7.39
CA ASP A 107 -9.15 -12.93 -6.07
C ASP A 107 -9.12 -11.77 -5.08
N ARG A 108 -10.02 -11.83 -4.10
CA ARG A 108 -10.16 -10.82 -3.04
C ARG A 108 -8.93 -10.66 -2.14
N SER A 109 -8.05 -11.65 -2.10
CA SER A 109 -6.77 -11.53 -1.36
C SER A 109 -5.87 -10.43 -1.95
N HIS A 110 -6.08 -10.10 -3.22
CA HIS A 110 -5.39 -9.06 -3.96
C HIS A 110 -6.09 -7.69 -3.96
N TRP A 111 -7.25 -7.59 -3.32
CA TRP A 111 -7.97 -6.32 -3.23
C TRP A 111 -7.20 -5.31 -2.39
N PRO A 112 -7.30 -4.01 -2.75
CA PRO A 112 -6.79 -2.94 -1.91
C PRO A 112 -7.39 -2.99 -0.51
N GLN A 113 -6.61 -2.59 0.48
CA GLN A 113 -7.07 -2.40 1.86
C GLN A 113 -7.04 -0.92 2.22
N LYS A 114 -7.61 -0.57 3.37
CA LYS A 114 -7.57 0.79 3.91
C LYS A 114 -6.14 1.31 3.94
N ALA A 115 -5.93 2.54 3.48
CA ALA A 115 -4.65 3.22 3.31
C ALA A 115 -3.79 2.75 2.11
N ASP A 116 -4.19 1.72 1.36
CA ASP A 116 -3.64 1.50 0.02
C ASP A 116 -4.09 2.64 -0.93
N CYS A 117 -3.41 2.86 -2.04
CA CYS A 117 -3.80 3.91 -2.99
C CYS A 117 -3.91 3.37 -4.40
N LEU A 118 -4.92 3.84 -5.13
CA LEU A 118 -5.12 3.55 -6.55
C LEU A 118 -4.83 4.79 -7.39
N TYR A 119 -4.20 4.61 -8.54
CA TYR A 119 -4.08 5.66 -9.54
C TYR A 119 -5.31 5.60 -10.43
N LEU A 120 -6.13 6.65 -10.41
CA LEU A 120 -7.46 6.63 -10.97
C LEU A 120 -7.93 8.02 -11.40
N THR A 121 -9.03 8.06 -12.15
CA THR A 121 -9.80 9.27 -12.49
C THR A 121 -11.25 9.09 -12.11
N ILE A 122 -12.07 10.14 -12.27
CA ILE A 122 -13.52 10.08 -12.11
C ILE A 122 -14.19 9.79 -13.45
N MET A 123 -15.12 8.84 -13.45
CA MET A 123 -16.11 8.66 -14.49
C MET A 123 -17.49 9.05 -13.95
N VAL A 124 -18.24 9.83 -14.73
CA VAL A 124 -19.62 10.23 -14.40
C VAL A 124 -20.59 9.39 -15.21
N ASP A 125 -21.48 8.66 -14.55
CA ASP A 125 -22.47 7.83 -15.24
C ASP A 125 -23.69 8.63 -15.72
N GLN A 126 -24.59 7.96 -16.44
CA GLN A 126 -25.84 8.58 -16.96
C GLN A 126 -26.79 9.08 -15.85
N LYS A 127 -26.59 8.64 -14.60
CA LYS A 127 -27.35 9.08 -13.43
C LYS A 127 -26.61 10.15 -12.62
N ASN A 128 -25.57 10.77 -13.20
CA ASN A 128 -24.69 11.74 -12.55
C ASN A 128 -23.96 11.23 -11.29
N ARG A 129 -23.73 9.92 -11.18
CA ARG A 129 -22.94 9.35 -10.07
C ARG A 129 -21.49 9.27 -10.44
N PHE A 130 -20.62 9.53 -9.47
CA PHE A 130 -19.17 9.41 -9.61
C PHE A 130 -18.70 7.99 -9.34
N TRP A 131 -17.91 7.46 -10.26
CA TRP A 131 -17.20 6.20 -10.15
C TRP A 131 -15.71 6.42 -10.33
N GLY A 132 -14.91 5.73 -9.54
CA GLY A 132 -13.46 5.70 -9.75
C GLY A 132 -13.12 4.73 -10.87
N GLN A 133 -12.44 5.21 -11.90
CA GLN A 133 -11.89 4.40 -12.98
C GLN A 133 -10.40 4.22 -12.76
N ILE A 134 -9.96 3.00 -12.48
CA ILE A 134 -8.53 2.68 -12.31
C ILE A 134 -7.79 2.95 -13.62
N ALA A 135 -6.65 3.61 -13.53
CA ALA A 135 -5.80 3.89 -14.67
C ALA A 135 -5.29 2.60 -15.32
N ASN A 136 -5.30 2.56 -16.63
CA ASN A 136 -4.63 1.51 -17.38
C ASN A 136 -3.10 1.72 -17.38
N TYR A 137 -2.38 0.76 -17.96
CA TYR A 137 -0.92 0.83 -18.03
C TYR A 137 -0.41 2.09 -18.73
N GLU A 138 -1.07 2.53 -19.80
CA GLU A 138 -0.64 3.68 -20.63
C GLU A 138 -0.73 4.99 -19.83
N GLU A 139 -1.76 5.14 -19.01
CA GLU A 139 -1.92 6.30 -18.14
C GLU A 139 -0.82 6.36 -17.07
N ILE A 140 -0.52 5.25 -16.43
CA ILE A 140 0.56 5.18 -15.44
C ILE A 140 1.93 5.34 -16.09
N ALA A 141 2.11 4.84 -17.31
CA ALA A 141 3.36 4.96 -18.03
C ALA A 141 3.81 6.42 -18.29
N LYS A 142 2.87 7.37 -18.29
CA LYS A 142 3.17 8.81 -18.37
C LYS A 142 3.96 9.33 -17.16
N LEU A 143 3.91 8.62 -16.04
CA LEU A 143 4.66 8.94 -14.83
C LEU A 143 6.08 8.37 -14.82
N PHE A 144 6.40 7.45 -15.73
CA PHE A 144 7.66 6.71 -15.68
C PHE A 144 8.87 7.58 -16.02
N LYS A 145 9.90 7.38 -15.21
CA LYS A 145 11.24 7.94 -15.38
C LYS A 145 12.27 6.81 -15.42
N PRO A 146 13.39 6.96 -16.14
CA PRO A 146 14.46 5.97 -16.12
C PRO A 146 15.20 6.00 -14.79
N ALA A 147 15.41 4.83 -14.18
CA ALA A 147 16.15 4.68 -12.93
C ALA A 147 17.67 4.72 -13.17
N PRO A 148 18.44 5.36 -12.30
CA PRO A 148 19.89 5.38 -12.39
C PRO A 148 20.49 4.04 -11.92
N GLN A 149 21.62 3.61 -12.54
CA GLN A 149 22.30 2.35 -12.22
C GLN A 149 22.75 2.20 -10.76
N ARG A 150 22.99 3.32 -10.06
CA ARG A 150 23.38 3.33 -8.64
C ARG A 150 22.32 2.74 -7.69
N LEU A 151 21.09 2.53 -8.15
CA LEU A 151 20.02 1.91 -7.35
C LEU A 151 20.19 0.39 -7.18
N MET A 152 21.11 -0.25 -7.90
CA MET A 152 21.39 -1.67 -7.73
C MET A 152 21.63 -2.03 -6.27
N ASN A 153 20.90 -3.01 -5.75
CA ASN A 153 20.92 -3.48 -4.37
C ASN A 153 20.50 -2.45 -3.29
N GLN A 154 19.89 -1.32 -3.70
CA GLN A 154 19.28 -0.37 -2.78
C GLN A 154 17.84 -0.76 -2.48
N ASP A 155 17.34 -0.29 -1.31
CA ASP A 155 15.93 -0.42 -0.97
C ASP A 155 15.16 0.80 -1.50
N VAL A 156 13.99 0.56 -2.07
CA VAL A 156 13.11 1.59 -2.63
C VAL A 156 11.69 1.41 -2.11
N GLU A 157 10.99 2.51 -1.90
CA GLU A 157 9.55 2.50 -1.68
C GLU A 157 8.85 2.44 -3.03
N ALA A 158 7.91 1.51 -3.18
CA ALA A 158 7.16 1.34 -4.41
C ALA A 158 5.69 1.01 -4.12
N ARG A 159 4.83 1.21 -5.13
CA ARG A 159 3.41 0.92 -5.06
C ARG A 159 3.01 -0.02 -6.19
N ILE A 160 2.23 -1.04 -5.83
CA ILE A 160 1.67 -2.00 -6.77
C ILE A 160 0.54 -1.30 -7.55
N PHE A 161 0.65 -1.22 -8.86
CA PHE A 161 -0.41 -0.65 -9.69
C PHE A 161 -1.08 -1.67 -10.61
N GLN A 162 -0.47 -2.83 -10.83
CA GLN A 162 -1.05 -3.89 -11.65
C GLN A 162 -0.54 -5.26 -11.19
N LEU A 163 -1.44 -6.22 -11.08
CA LEU A 163 -1.12 -7.63 -10.84
C LEU A 163 -1.19 -8.39 -12.15
N LYS A 164 -0.25 -9.30 -12.37
CA LYS A 164 -0.16 -10.18 -13.53
C LYS A 164 0.13 -11.60 -13.08
N LEU A 165 -0.09 -12.58 -13.96
CA LEU A 165 0.12 -14.00 -13.67
C LEU A 165 1.56 -14.28 -13.19
N ALA A 166 2.56 -13.66 -13.79
CA ALA A 166 3.98 -13.89 -13.46
C ALA A 166 4.52 -12.99 -12.34
N GLY A 167 3.71 -12.07 -11.80
CA GLY A 167 4.18 -11.13 -10.79
C GLY A 167 3.37 -9.83 -10.74
N ALA A 168 3.96 -8.77 -10.21
CA ALA A 168 3.31 -7.48 -10.09
C ALA A 168 4.13 -6.35 -10.72
N GLN A 169 3.45 -5.37 -11.28
CA GLN A 169 4.05 -4.13 -11.73
C GLN A 169 3.93 -3.06 -10.67
N LEU A 170 5.01 -2.31 -10.49
CA LEU A 170 5.13 -1.27 -9.48
C LEU A 170 5.65 0.02 -10.11
N ILE A 171 5.35 1.09 -9.42
CA ILE A 171 6.01 2.38 -9.62
C ILE A 171 6.65 2.80 -8.30
N THR A 172 7.93 3.21 -8.34
CA THR A 172 8.59 3.72 -7.13
C THR A 172 8.11 5.14 -6.81
N LYS A 173 8.38 5.60 -5.59
CA LYS A 173 8.06 6.95 -5.15
C LYS A 173 8.65 8.02 -6.10
N GLU A 174 9.81 7.75 -6.69
CA GLU A 174 10.49 8.65 -7.63
C GLU A 174 9.97 8.55 -9.07
N GLY A 175 9.07 7.60 -9.36
CA GLY A 175 8.47 7.39 -10.67
C GLY A 175 9.20 6.34 -11.54
N TYR A 176 10.05 5.48 -10.97
CA TYR A 176 10.70 4.42 -11.75
C TYR A 176 9.76 3.23 -11.96
N ARG A 177 9.66 2.76 -13.21
CA ARG A 177 8.94 1.54 -13.51
C ARG A 177 9.65 0.35 -12.90
N ALA A 178 8.90 -0.51 -12.22
CA ALA A 178 9.45 -1.69 -11.57
C ALA A 178 8.56 -2.93 -11.76
N PHE A 179 9.17 -4.10 -11.63
CA PHE A 179 8.51 -5.39 -11.65
C PHE A 179 9.04 -6.27 -10.53
N VAL A 180 8.15 -6.99 -9.87
CA VAL A 180 8.49 -8.05 -8.92
C VAL A 180 7.89 -9.36 -9.41
N HIS A 181 8.73 -10.38 -9.60
CA HIS A 181 8.31 -11.71 -10.02
C HIS A 181 7.65 -12.44 -8.84
N GLU A 182 6.72 -13.37 -9.10
CA GLU A 182 6.04 -14.13 -8.06
C GLU A 182 7.00 -14.90 -7.13
N SER A 183 8.13 -15.36 -7.62
CA SER A 183 9.17 -15.99 -6.81
C SER A 183 9.88 -15.05 -5.84
N GLU A 184 9.67 -13.74 -5.94
CA GLU A 184 10.35 -12.70 -5.16
C GLU A 184 9.48 -12.09 -4.05
N TRP A 185 8.36 -12.73 -3.70
CA TRP A 185 7.58 -12.44 -2.49
C TRP A 185 7.30 -13.69 -1.66
N ILE A 186 6.98 -13.50 -0.40
CA ILE A 186 6.52 -14.56 0.51
C ILE A 186 5.00 -14.61 0.52
N LEU A 187 4.36 -13.44 0.59
CA LEU A 187 2.93 -13.27 0.50
C LEU A 187 2.60 -12.46 -0.76
N PRO A 188 1.59 -12.85 -1.54
CA PRO A 188 1.16 -12.10 -2.70
C PRO A 188 0.81 -10.66 -2.32
N PRO A 189 1.31 -9.66 -3.07
CA PRO A 189 0.98 -8.28 -2.79
C PRO A 189 -0.45 -7.94 -3.24
N ARG A 190 -1.02 -6.87 -2.67
CA ARG A 190 -2.32 -6.34 -3.05
C ARG A 190 -2.19 -5.20 -4.05
N LEU A 191 -3.24 -5.00 -4.86
CA LEU A 191 -3.35 -3.82 -5.71
C LEU A 191 -3.34 -2.55 -4.84
N GLY A 192 -2.61 -1.53 -5.23
CA GLY A 192 -2.49 -0.27 -4.49
C GLY A 192 -1.56 -0.31 -3.28
N GLN A 193 -1.05 -1.49 -2.89
CA GLN A 193 -0.21 -1.65 -1.71
C GLN A 193 1.12 -0.90 -1.86
N LYS A 194 1.48 -0.16 -0.82
CA LYS A 194 2.82 0.40 -0.65
C LYS A 194 3.75 -0.65 -0.05
N VAL A 195 4.91 -0.87 -0.65
CA VAL A 195 5.89 -1.87 -0.25
C VAL A 195 7.30 -1.27 -0.20
N GLN A 196 8.13 -1.80 0.71
CA GLN A 196 9.57 -1.63 0.67
C GLN A 196 10.16 -2.81 -0.11
N ALA A 197 11.00 -2.53 -1.09
CA ALA A 197 11.53 -3.54 -1.99
C ALA A 197 13.00 -3.28 -2.30
N ARG A 198 13.76 -4.35 -2.44
CA ARG A 198 15.17 -4.26 -2.85
C ARG A 198 15.29 -4.34 -4.36
N VAL A 199 16.08 -3.45 -4.96
CA VAL A 199 16.43 -3.51 -6.38
C VAL A 199 17.39 -4.67 -6.63
N THR A 200 16.94 -5.66 -7.40
CA THR A 200 17.75 -6.83 -7.77
C THR A 200 18.41 -6.68 -9.15
N LYS A 201 17.85 -5.80 -10.00
CA LYS A 201 18.40 -5.47 -11.30
C LYS A 201 17.94 -4.09 -11.77
N VAL A 202 18.84 -3.36 -12.39
CA VAL A 202 18.53 -2.14 -13.16
C VAL A 202 18.75 -2.47 -14.63
N HIS A 203 17.70 -2.34 -15.44
CA HIS A 203 17.76 -2.62 -16.88
C HIS A 203 18.32 -1.42 -17.68
N PRO A 204 18.81 -1.64 -18.91
CA PRO A 204 19.31 -0.53 -19.74
C PRO A 204 18.27 0.55 -20.07
N ASP A 205 16.98 0.18 -20.11
CA ASP A 205 15.84 1.10 -20.29
C ASP A 205 15.45 1.87 -19.01
N GLY A 206 16.18 1.65 -17.92
CA GLY A 206 15.91 2.27 -16.63
C GLY A 206 14.76 1.62 -15.85
N SER A 207 14.22 0.48 -16.29
CA SER A 207 13.29 -0.29 -15.48
C SER A 207 14.01 -1.14 -14.42
N LEU A 208 13.29 -1.49 -13.35
CA LEU A 208 13.82 -2.19 -12.19
C LEU A 208 13.19 -3.57 -12.04
N ASN A 209 14.00 -4.57 -11.64
CA ASN A 209 13.47 -5.76 -10.98
C ASN A 209 13.63 -5.58 -9.47
N LEU A 210 12.59 -5.96 -8.73
CA LEU A 210 12.53 -5.82 -7.28
C LEU A 210 12.35 -7.19 -6.61
N SER A 211 12.77 -7.26 -5.34
CA SER A 211 12.47 -8.37 -4.43
C SER A 211 11.79 -7.83 -3.17
N LEU A 212 10.70 -8.48 -2.76
CA LEU A 212 10.02 -8.22 -1.49
C LEU A 212 10.50 -9.17 -0.39
N LYS A 213 11.44 -10.07 -0.70
CA LYS A 213 12.04 -10.96 0.28
C LYS A 213 13.09 -10.22 1.11
N PRO A 214 13.16 -10.49 2.42
CA PRO A 214 14.22 -9.94 3.26
C PRO A 214 15.59 -10.36 2.73
N ARG A 215 16.62 -9.61 3.05
CA ARG A 215 18.00 -10.01 2.76
C ARG A 215 18.33 -11.30 3.50
N ALA A 216 19.26 -12.09 2.96
CA ALA A 216 19.62 -13.37 3.55
C ALA A 216 20.10 -13.25 5.02
N HIS A 217 20.78 -12.14 5.37
CA HIS A 217 21.22 -11.90 6.74
C HIS A 217 20.06 -11.49 7.66
N GLU A 218 19.12 -10.67 7.20
CA GLU A 218 17.90 -10.29 7.94
C GLU A 218 17.04 -11.53 8.23
N ALA A 219 16.84 -12.39 7.22
CA ALA A 219 16.12 -13.64 7.40
C ALA A 219 16.79 -14.58 8.42
N ILE A 220 18.16 -14.60 8.49
CA ILE A 220 18.89 -15.37 9.48
C ILE A 220 18.69 -14.79 10.88
N GLU A 221 18.68 -13.47 11.03
CA GLU A 221 18.45 -12.80 12.31
C GLU A 221 17.03 -13.03 12.82
N ASP A 222 16.03 -12.99 11.94
CA ASP A 222 14.64 -13.29 12.28
C ASP A 222 14.44 -14.74 12.72
N ASP A 223 14.99 -15.70 11.96
CA ASP A 223 14.95 -17.13 12.29
C ASP A 223 15.69 -17.40 13.61
N ALA A 224 16.85 -16.75 13.85
CA ALA A 224 17.62 -16.86 15.08
C ALA A 224 16.85 -16.29 16.29
N THR A 225 16.21 -15.15 16.12
CA THR A 225 15.37 -14.52 17.16
C THR A 225 14.17 -15.39 17.51
N MET A 226 13.53 -15.98 16.50
CA MET A 226 12.44 -16.95 16.71
C MET A 226 12.93 -18.15 17.52
N LEU A 227 14.07 -18.75 17.17
CA LEU A 227 14.64 -19.90 17.89
C LEU A 227 14.97 -19.54 19.35
N LEU A 228 15.55 -18.37 19.62
CA LEU A 228 15.80 -17.92 20.99
C LEU A 228 14.55 -17.78 21.81
N ARG A 229 13.48 -17.19 21.27
CA ARG A 229 12.19 -17.07 21.96
C ARG A 229 11.55 -18.42 22.25
N LEU A 230 11.69 -19.39 21.35
CA LEU A 230 11.19 -20.75 21.56
C LEU A 230 11.99 -21.48 22.63
N LEU A 231 13.31 -21.36 22.63
CA LEU A 231 14.18 -21.92 23.66
C LEU A 231 13.89 -21.32 25.04
N ASP A 232 13.73 -20.01 25.12
CA ASP A 232 13.41 -19.30 26.36
C ASP A 232 12.09 -19.77 26.99
N LYS A 233 11.06 -20.04 26.14
CA LYS A 233 9.75 -20.53 26.58
C LYS A 233 9.66 -22.05 26.75
N SER A 234 10.65 -22.81 26.29
CA SER A 234 10.63 -24.27 26.36
C SER A 234 11.03 -24.78 27.74
N PRO A 235 10.48 -25.91 28.20
CA PRO A 235 10.90 -26.54 29.45
C PRO A 235 12.41 -26.81 29.42
N ASN A 236 13.09 -26.44 30.50
CA ASN A 236 14.56 -26.59 30.64
C ASN A 236 15.38 -25.87 29.58
N HIS A 237 14.79 -24.82 28.90
CA HIS A 237 15.44 -24.08 27.84
C HIS A 237 15.99 -24.97 26.72
N PHE A 238 15.23 -26.02 26.36
CA PHE A 238 15.65 -27.10 25.48
C PHE A 238 14.69 -27.27 24.31
N LEU A 239 15.25 -27.44 23.09
CA LEU A 239 14.55 -27.86 21.88
C LEU A 239 15.12 -29.18 21.36
N PRO A 240 14.30 -30.24 21.13
CA PRO A 240 14.76 -31.53 20.64
C PRO A 240 15.01 -31.54 19.12
N LEU A 241 15.68 -30.49 18.63
CA LEU A 241 16.05 -30.30 17.24
C LEU A 241 17.56 -30.08 17.10
N HIS A 242 18.14 -30.70 16.10
CA HIS A 242 19.57 -30.62 15.81
C HIS A 242 19.81 -30.60 14.28
N ASP A 243 21.04 -30.39 13.83
CA ASP A 243 21.43 -30.26 12.42
C ASP A 243 21.09 -31.47 11.55
N LYS A 244 20.95 -32.66 12.15
CA LYS A 244 20.56 -33.89 11.47
C LYS A 244 19.06 -34.19 11.55
N SER A 245 18.26 -33.44 12.30
CA SER A 245 16.80 -33.61 12.38
C SER A 245 16.15 -33.66 11.00
N ASP A 246 15.07 -34.43 10.88
CA ASP A 246 14.33 -34.58 9.63
C ASP A 246 13.78 -33.24 9.15
N PRO A 247 13.88 -32.90 7.84
CA PRO A 247 13.35 -31.66 7.29
C PRO A 247 11.86 -31.43 7.56
N GLU A 248 11.03 -32.47 7.52
CA GLU A 248 9.59 -32.39 7.77
C GLU A 248 9.30 -32.10 9.25
N VAL A 249 10.11 -32.66 10.17
CA VAL A 249 10.01 -32.37 11.61
C VAL A 249 10.37 -30.91 11.88
N ILE A 250 11.45 -30.40 11.29
CA ILE A 250 11.85 -28.99 11.43
C ILE A 250 10.74 -28.07 10.89
N LYS A 251 10.22 -28.37 9.71
CA LYS A 251 9.18 -27.58 9.06
C LYS A 251 7.86 -27.59 9.84
N SER A 252 7.45 -28.74 10.36
CA SER A 252 6.21 -28.85 11.16
C SER A 252 6.33 -28.14 12.51
N TYR A 253 7.51 -28.17 13.13
CA TYR A 253 7.75 -27.61 14.45
C TYR A 253 8.01 -26.09 14.42
N LEU A 254 8.76 -25.61 13.41
CA LEU A 254 9.28 -24.23 13.34
C LEU A 254 8.71 -23.43 12.16
N GLY A 255 8.06 -24.07 11.19
CA GLY A 255 7.59 -23.41 9.97
C GLY A 255 8.69 -23.00 8.97
N ILE A 256 9.95 -23.34 9.23
CA ILE A 256 11.10 -22.98 8.38
C ILE A 256 11.76 -24.22 7.77
N SER A 257 12.52 -24.02 6.69
CA SER A 257 13.25 -25.10 6.04
C SER A 257 14.48 -25.52 6.87
N LYS A 258 14.96 -26.76 6.68
CA LYS A 258 16.21 -27.25 7.31
C LYS A 258 17.42 -26.35 7.00
N GLY A 259 17.48 -25.77 5.81
CA GLY A 259 18.55 -24.84 5.42
C GLY A 259 18.51 -23.54 6.24
N GLN A 260 17.32 -22.96 6.45
CA GLN A 260 17.11 -21.79 7.30
C GLN A 260 17.48 -22.12 8.77
N PHE A 261 16.95 -23.22 9.28
CA PHE A 261 17.28 -23.70 10.63
C PHE A 261 18.77 -23.81 10.85
N LYS A 262 19.52 -24.48 9.96
CA LYS A 262 20.98 -24.61 10.08
C LYS A 262 21.72 -23.26 10.09
N ARG A 263 21.28 -22.30 9.27
CA ARG A 263 21.90 -20.96 9.24
C ARG A 263 21.64 -20.19 10.54
N ALA A 264 20.40 -20.23 11.02
CA ALA A 264 20.02 -19.59 12.28
C ALA A 264 20.77 -20.20 13.48
N VAL A 265 20.82 -21.53 13.57
CA VAL A 265 21.60 -22.24 14.60
C VAL A 265 23.07 -21.87 14.52
N GLY A 266 23.66 -21.85 13.32
CA GLY A 266 25.07 -21.46 13.12
C GLY A 266 25.37 -20.04 13.61
N SER A 267 24.43 -19.08 13.36
CA SER A 267 24.54 -17.71 13.88
C SER A 267 24.50 -17.68 15.40
N LEU A 268 23.55 -18.37 16.03
CA LEU A 268 23.36 -18.39 17.47
C LEU A 268 24.56 -19.09 18.21
N LEU A 269 25.12 -20.15 17.60
CA LEU A 269 26.33 -20.81 18.12
C LEU A 269 27.54 -19.87 18.06
N LYS A 270 27.71 -19.15 16.94
CA LYS A 270 28.77 -18.14 16.77
C LYS A 270 28.66 -17.03 17.83
N ASP A 271 27.44 -16.59 18.12
CA ASP A 271 27.13 -15.56 19.10
C ASP A 271 27.16 -16.08 20.56
N LYS A 272 27.42 -17.37 20.76
CA LYS A 272 27.44 -18.05 22.07
C LYS A 272 26.12 -17.88 22.85
N LYS A 273 24.99 -17.81 22.14
CA LYS A 273 23.66 -17.71 22.76
C LYS A 273 23.03 -19.07 23.02
N ILE A 274 23.48 -20.10 22.30
CA ILE A 274 23.02 -21.48 22.46
C ILE A 274 24.19 -22.45 22.45
N ARG A 275 23.96 -23.65 22.98
CA ARG A 275 24.82 -24.81 22.80
C ARG A 275 24.06 -25.94 22.12
N GLN A 276 24.72 -26.72 21.31
CA GLN A 276 24.16 -27.91 20.66
C GLN A 276 24.81 -29.17 21.19
N GLU A 277 24.02 -30.12 21.67
CA GLU A 277 24.44 -31.47 21.95
C GLU A 277 24.12 -32.36 20.74
N LYS A 278 25.14 -33.11 20.27
CA LYS A 278 24.99 -33.99 19.11
C LYS A 278 23.85 -34.98 19.33
N GLU A 279 22.95 -35.03 18.34
CA GLU A 279 21.77 -35.94 18.28
C GLU A 279 20.76 -35.80 19.43
N LYS A 280 20.92 -34.82 20.31
CA LYS A 280 19.95 -34.50 21.35
C LYS A 280 19.17 -33.27 21.05
N GLY A 281 19.78 -32.10 20.90
CA GLY A 281 19.06 -30.85 20.63
C GLY A 281 19.85 -29.60 20.94
N LEU A 282 19.11 -28.48 21.04
CA LEU A 282 19.63 -27.15 21.31
C LEU A 282 19.25 -26.73 22.72
N TYR A 283 20.16 -26.04 23.40
CA TYR A 283 20.00 -25.48 24.74
C TYR A 283 20.33 -23.99 24.71
N LEU A 284 19.58 -23.20 25.42
CA LEU A 284 19.91 -21.80 25.69
C LEU A 284 21.13 -21.77 26.64
N ILE A 285 22.03 -20.84 26.44
CA ILE A 285 23.11 -20.58 27.37
C ILE A 285 22.69 -19.42 28.27
N ASP A 286 22.50 -19.68 29.57
CA ASP A 286 22.23 -18.63 30.53
C ASP A 286 23.47 -17.75 30.75
N LYS A 287 23.24 -16.47 31.04
CA LYS A 287 24.33 -15.50 31.28
C LYS A 287 25.23 -15.88 32.43
N ASP A 288 24.73 -16.69 33.34
CA ASP A 288 25.51 -17.16 34.53
C ASP A 288 26.49 -18.29 34.19
N ASP A 289 26.22 -19.09 33.15
CA ASP A 289 27.11 -20.14 32.66
C ASP A 289 28.41 -19.62 31.97
N LEU A 290 28.40 -18.35 31.57
CA LEU A 290 29.58 -17.71 30.94
C LEU A 290 30.63 -17.25 31.92
N SER A 291 30.38 -17.32 33.23
CA SER A 291 31.28 -16.88 34.30
C SER A 291 32.23 -17.99 34.81
N GLU A 292 31.97 -19.26 34.49
CA GLU A 292 32.76 -20.40 34.98
C GLU A 292 33.87 -20.90 34.02
N THR A 293 34.06 -20.24 32.87
CA THR A 293 35.10 -20.64 31.91
C THR A 293 36.15 -19.52 31.72
N ARG A 294 36.82 -19.17 32.81
CA ARG A 294 38.08 -18.39 32.78
C ARG A 294 39.18 -19.16 33.46
#